data_34b36532b80ae27c99d7395005307400
#
_entry.id   34b36532b80ae27c99d7395005307400
#
_cell.length_a   1.000
_cell.length_b   1.000
_cell.length_c   1.000
_cell.angle_alpha   90.00
_cell.angle_beta   90.00
_cell.angle_gamma   90.00
#
_symmetry.space_group_name_H-M   'P 1'
#
loop_
_entity.id
_entity.type
_entity.pdbx_description
1 polymer ?
#
loop_
_entity_poly.entity_id
_entity_poly.type
_entity_poly.pdbx_seq_one_letter_code
_entity_poly.pdbx_strand_id
1 'polypeptide(L)'
;MKMITKRGIFLWILCALFIAGIGFLTFSLVTESSDWVMKTYNRHVYSDGQLIAAGEIRDKNGVVLSESKDGKRVYSEDKETRLSTLHVVGDTRGFISTGVQTQFESQLVGYNVVDGVYNIKKNAGGNDLNLTIDSEINKVALDALGDYKGTIGVVNYNTGDIICMVSTPTYDVNDVPSDINTSEEYEGVYINRFLTGLYTPGSTFKVVTAISALQNIGNDIYNRTWRCDRVYDVDGIEEDNIICNARHGTTGFENAFAKSCNITFGKIAIELGPEKLAQTVDSLGLTQSVSVSGVIQSAESRFFLEAGDADAYTGWTGIGQGDTLVTPAAMLRLMCAIANDGKAVSFNIIDRFENVSGKAVDVGYTSSETQVLSSDIAAQMKSLMRNNVKAQYGESRYKGLNLCAKSGTAQIDDVDAHNTAWFVGFMDDEEHPYAFVVVAEHGNSGSQTAGPMARKVLNAIVDGES
;
A
#
# COMPACT_ATOMS: atom_id res chain seq x y z
N MET A 1 50.25 2.05 -48.75
CA MET A 1 49.21 2.89 -48.16
C MET A 1 47.91 2.12 -47.78
N LYS A 2 47.22 1.37 -48.67
CA LYS A 2 45.95 0.66 -48.39
C LYS A 2 46.04 -0.36 -47.21
N MET A 3 47.17 -1.00 -46.95
CA MET A 3 47.36 -1.95 -45.85
C MET A 3 47.49 -1.24 -44.48
N ILE A 4 48.14 -0.09 -44.46
CA ILE A 4 48.31 0.75 -43.25
C ILE A 4 46.95 1.32 -42.85
N THR A 5 46.13 1.73 -43.80
CA THR A 5 44.79 2.26 -43.54
C THR A 5 43.85 1.20 -42.94
N LYS A 6 43.90 -0.05 -43.46
CA LYS A 6 43.11 -1.17 -42.88
C LYS A 6 43.54 -1.52 -41.46
N ARG A 7 44.82 -1.52 -41.17
CA ARG A 7 45.36 -1.74 -39.80
C ARG A 7 44.97 -0.59 -38.86
N GLY A 8 45.00 0.65 -39.39
CA GLY A 8 44.54 1.82 -38.62
C GLY A 8 43.04 1.74 -38.26
N ILE A 9 42.20 1.38 -39.22
CA ILE A 9 40.76 1.20 -39.01
C ILE A 9 40.51 0.08 -37.95
N PHE A 10 41.22 -1.06 -38.05
CA PHE A 10 41.11 -2.15 -37.08
C PHE A 10 41.49 -1.69 -35.67
N LEU A 11 42.59 -0.93 -35.54
CA LEU A 11 43.01 -0.36 -34.26
C LEU A 11 41.97 0.59 -33.67
N TRP A 12 41.36 1.45 -34.49
CA TRP A 12 40.30 2.34 -34.06
C TRP A 12 39.06 1.59 -33.58
N ILE A 13 38.67 0.52 -34.28
CA ILE A 13 37.57 -0.36 -33.84
C ILE A 13 37.90 -1.00 -32.50
N LEU A 14 39.15 -1.49 -32.33
CA LEU A 14 39.59 -2.11 -31.08
C LEU A 14 39.58 -1.10 -29.91
N CYS A 15 40.06 0.12 -30.15
CA CYS A 15 39.99 1.21 -29.15
C CYS A 15 38.54 1.57 -28.81
N ALA A 16 37.64 1.65 -29.79
CA ALA A 16 36.23 1.93 -29.57
C ALA A 16 35.57 0.84 -28.75
N LEU A 17 35.84 -0.44 -29.04
CA LEU A 17 35.35 -1.59 -28.24
C LEU A 17 35.90 -1.58 -26.82
N PHE A 18 37.16 -1.21 -26.62
CA PHE A 18 37.78 -1.10 -25.32
C PHE A 18 37.16 0.03 -24.48
N ILE A 19 36.92 1.20 -25.10
CA ILE A 19 36.23 2.33 -24.44
C ILE A 19 34.78 1.95 -24.10
N ALA A 20 34.09 1.27 -25.01
CA ALA A 20 32.73 0.77 -24.75
C ALA A 20 32.73 -0.26 -23.57
N GLY A 21 33.73 -1.15 -23.54
CA GLY A 21 33.92 -2.11 -22.43
C GLY A 21 34.18 -1.44 -21.09
N ILE A 22 35.03 -0.40 -21.06
CA ILE A 22 35.25 0.40 -19.83
C ILE A 22 33.95 1.11 -19.44
N GLY A 23 33.24 1.72 -20.39
CA GLY A 23 31.95 2.37 -20.13
C GLY A 23 30.93 1.39 -19.52
N PHE A 24 30.82 0.20 -20.08
CA PHE A 24 29.98 -0.88 -19.57
C PHE A 24 30.38 -1.30 -18.15
N LEU A 25 31.65 -1.57 -17.92
CA LEU A 25 32.17 -1.95 -16.59
C LEU A 25 31.93 -0.86 -15.54
N THR A 26 32.13 0.41 -15.93
CA THR A 26 31.85 1.55 -15.03
C THR A 26 30.38 1.65 -14.73
N PHE A 27 29.52 1.48 -15.73
CA PHE A 27 28.07 1.44 -15.55
C PHE A 27 27.66 0.31 -14.62
N SER A 28 28.09 -0.93 -14.88
CA SER A 28 27.79 -2.07 -14.01
C SER A 28 28.34 -1.90 -12.58
N LEU A 29 29.53 -1.30 -12.43
CA LEU A 29 30.10 -1.01 -11.12
C LEU A 29 29.22 -0.02 -10.34
N VAL A 30 28.68 1.00 -10.98
CA VAL A 30 27.83 2.00 -10.32
C VAL A 30 26.43 1.45 -10.02
N THR A 31 25.87 0.63 -10.92
CA THR A 31 24.47 0.16 -10.80
C THR A 31 24.31 -1.16 -10.06
N GLU A 32 25.30 -2.07 -10.13
CA GLU A 32 25.16 -3.45 -9.65
C GLU A 32 26.13 -3.81 -8.49
N SER A 33 27.09 -2.94 -8.17
CA SER A 33 28.14 -3.29 -7.19
C SER A 33 27.60 -3.49 -5.77
N SER A 34 26.51 -2.85 -5.40
CA SER A 34 25.80 -3.14 -4.15
C SER A 34 25.35 -4.60 -4.10
N ASP A 35 24.74 -5.11 -5.16
CA ASP A 35 24.26 -6.48 -5.24
C ASP A 35 25.40 -7.51 -5.22
N TRP A 36 26.57 -7.13 -5.75
CA TRP A 36 27.75 -8.00 -5.69
C TRP A 36 28.30 -8.12 -4.28
N VAL A 37 28.22 -7.05 -3.49
CA VAL A 37 28.70 -7.00 -2.10
C VAL A 37 27.66 -7.62 -1.14
N MET A 38 26.37 -7.39 -1.39
CA MET A 38 25.27 -7.92 -0.57
C MET A 38 24.95 -9.38 -0.91
N LYS A 39 25.96 -10.25 -0.80
CA LYS A 39 25.79 -11.71 -0.95
C LYS A 39 25.97 -12.38 0.39
N THR A 40 25.10 -13.32 0.72
CA THR A 40 25.06 -14.03 2.01
C THR A 40 26.36 -14.75 2.37
N TYR A 41 27.23 -15.02 1.40
CA TYR A 41 28.59 -15.56 1.64
C TYR A 41 29.63 -14.48 2.01
N ASN A 42 29.30 -13.19 1.92
CA ASN A 42 30.19 -12.11 2.33
C ASN A 42 30.21 -12.01 3.87
N ARG A 43 31.23 -12.61 4.49
CA ARG A 43 31.39 -12.69 5.95
C ARG A 43 31.64 -11.35 6.64
N HIS A 44 31.87 -10.27 5.89
CA HIS A 44 31.98 -8.92 6.44
C HIS A 44 30.61 -8.26 6.65
N VAL A 45 29.60 -8.75 5.96
CA VAL A 45 28.24 -8.23 5.97
C VAL A 45 27.29 -9.21 6.66
N TYR A 46 27.52 -10.53 6.45
CA TYR A 46 26.64 -11.58 6.97
C TYR A 46 27.39 -12.60 7.85
N SER A 47 26.72 -13.08 8.89
CA SER A 47 27.07 -14.26 9.66
C SER A 47 25.84 -15.14 9.83
N ASP A 48 25.96 -16.43 9.49
CA ASP A 48 24.86 -17.39 9.53
C ASP A 48 23.58 -16.91 8.81
N GLY A 49 23.78 -16.14 7.71
CA GLY A 49 22.70 -15.55 6.90
C GLY A 49 22.07 -14.30 7.50
N GLN A 50 22.56 -13.81 8.65
CA GLN A 50 22.09 -12.59 9.28
C GLN A 50 22.98 -11.39 8.95
N LEU A 51 22.38 -10.23 8.76
CA LEU A 51 23.06 -8.97 8.50
C LEU A 51 23.72 -8.46 9.81
N ILE A 52 25.06 -8.47 9.88
CA ILE A 52 25.80 -8.19 11.13
C ILE A 52 26.47 -6.80 11.16
N ALA A 53 26.54 -6.12 10.03
CA ALA A 53 27.23 -4.84 9.88
C ALA A 53 26.29 -3.65 9.71
N ALA A 54 24.98 -3.85 9.84
CA ALA A 54 23.97 -2.83 9.66
C ALA A 54 23.84 -1.92 10.89
N GLY A 55 23.55 -0.65 10.67
CA GLY A 55 23.20 0.29 11.73
C GLY A 55 21.85 -0.03 12.39
N GLU A 56 21.41 0.83 13.27
CA GLU A 56 20.13 0.72 13.95
C GLU A 56 18.97 1.08 13.01
N ILE A 57 17.83 0.44 13.23
CA ILE A 57 16.55 0.82 12.64
C ILE A 57 15.69 1.34 13.78
N ARG A 58 15.25 2.59 13.68
CA ARG A 58 14.44 3.27 14.69
C ARG A 58 13.12 3.72 14.10
N ASP A 59 12.09 3.76 14.94
CA ASP A 59 10.83 4.41 14.61
C ASP A 59 10.95 5.96 14.66
N LYS A 60 9.86 6.67 14.36
CA LYS A 60 9.83 8.13 14.37
C LYS A 60 10.12 8.76 15.75
N ASN A 61 9.90 8.00 16.82
CA ASN A 61 10.11 8.43 18.21
C ASN A 61 11.49 8.02 18.75
N GLY A 62 12.34 7.40 17.92
CA GLY A 62 13.67 6.95 18.30
C GLY A 62 13.71 5.60 19.01
N VAL A 63 12.58 4.85 19.03
CA VAL A 63 12.55 3.49 19.57
C VAL A 63 13.35 2.57 18.66
N VAL A 64 14.34 1.86 19.21
CA VAL A 64 15.14 0.89 18.45
C VAL A 64 14.31 -0.35 18.14
N LEU A 65 14.07 -0.58 16.85
CA LEU A 65 13.33 -1.73 16.34
C LEU A 65 14.26 -2.92 16.06
N SER A 66 15.48 -2.62 15.55
CA SER A 66 16.51 -3.63 15.29
C SER A 66 17.90 -2.98 15.24
N GLU A 67 18.92 -3.69 15.75
CA GLU A 67 20.32 -3.26 15.75
C GLU A 67 21.28 -4.44 15.54
N SER A 68 22.55 -4.16 15.19
CA SER A 68 23.60 -5.15 15.16
C SER A 68 24.42 -5.08 16.45
N LYS A 69 24.43 -6.17 17.23
CA LYS A 69 25.13 -6.27 18.52
C LYS A 69 25.85 -7.60 18.64
N ASP A 70 27.12 -7.55 19.03
CA ASP A 70 27.97 -8.73 19.22
C ASP A 70 27.99 -9.68 18.01
N GLY A 71 27.99 -9.12 16.79
CA GLY A 71 28.02 -9.88 15.54
C GLY A 71 26.72 -10.61 15.22
N LYS A 72 25.60 -10.16 15.77
CA LYS A 72 24.24 -10.66 15.49
C LYS A 72 23.27 -9.53 15.25
N ARG A 73 22.24 -9.79 14.47
CA ARG A 73 21.11 -8.89 14.36
C ARG A 73 20.14 -9.16 15.51
N VAL A 74 19.86 -8.16 16.32
CA VAL A 74 18.93 -8.22 17.45
C VAL A 74 17.75 -7.27 17.20
N TYR A 75 16.62 -7.60 17.78
CA TYR A 75 15.37 -6.86 17.66
C TYR A 75 14.96 -6.28 19.01
N SER A 76 14.01 -5.34 19.02
CA SER A 76 13.48 -4.72 20.24
C SER A 76 13.26 -5.76 21.36
N GLU A 77 13.54 -5.39 22.59
CA GLU A 77 13.27 -6.26 23.76
C GLU A 77 11.77 -6.44 23.98
N ASP A 78 10.95 -5.45 23.59
CA ASP A 78 9.50 -5.53 23.69
C ASP A 78 8.91 -6.43 22.61
N LYS A 79 8.21 -7.49 23.03
CA LYS A 79 7.59 -8.47 22.14
C LYS A 79 6.51 -7.85 21.26
N GLU A 80 5.70 -6.94 21.79
CA GLU A 80 4.60 -6.32 21.04
C GLU A 80 5.15 -5.42 19.92
N THR A 81 6.25 -4.70 20.18
CA THR A 81 6.99 -3.96 19.15
C THR A 81 7.49 -4.90 18.06
N ARG A 82 8.12 -6.05 18.41
CA ARG A 82 8.59 -7.01 17.41
C ARG A 82 7.46 -7.56 16.55
N LEU A 83 6.34 -7.95 17.16
CA LEU A 83 5.18 -8.48 16.44
C LEU A 83 4.53 -7.45 15.54
N SER A 84 4.36 -6.21 16.01
CA SER A 84 3.65 -5.15 15.28
C SER A 84 4.48 -4.52 14.16
N THR A 85 5.82 -4.60 14.25
CA THR A 85 6.74 -4.03 13.26
C THR A 85 7.41 -5.06 12.35
N LEU A 86 7.06 -6.34 12.48
CA LEU A 86 7.69 -7.44 11.74
C LEU A 86 7.73 -7.19 10.23
N HIS A 87 6.59 -6.84 9.62
CA HIS A 87 6.49 -6.63 8.17
C HIS A 87 7.08 -5.29 7.69
N VAL A 88 7.35 -4.37 8.62
CA VAL A 88 8.10 -3.14 8.38
C VAL A 88 9.59 -3.41 8.38
N VAL A 89 10.10 -3.97 9.48
CA VAL A 89 11.54 -4.22 9.67
C VAL A 89 12.04 -5.35 8.81
N GLY A 90 11.27 -6.43 8.74
CA GLY A 90 11.67 -7.69 8.12
C GLY A 90 12.27 -8.67 9.14
N ASP A 91 12.42 -9.92 8.71
CA ASP A 91 12.99 -11.01 9.49
C ASP A 91 14.50 -11.17 9.28
N THR A 92 15.13 -12.01 10.09
CA THR A 92 16.60 -12.27 10.02
C THR A 92 17.06 -12.96 8.76
N ARG A 93 16.17 -13.63 8.02
CA ARG A 93 16.46 -14.44 6.83
C ARG A 93 16.02 -13.81 5.52
N GLY A 94 15.32 -12.65 5.59
CA GLY A 94 14.82 -11.95 4.41
C GLY A 94 13.61 -12.63 3.74
N PHE A 95 12.85 -13.47 4.45
CA PHE A 95 11.63 -14.08 3.92
C PHE A 95 10.54 -13.01 3.71
N ILE A 96 10.54 -11.96 4.54
CA ILE A 96 9.71 -10.78 4.35
C ILE A 96 10.46 -9.83 3.40
N SER A 97 10.32 -10.07 2.11
CA SER A 97 11.09 -9.38 1.06
C SER A 97 10.85 -7.87 1.01
N THR A 98 9.71 -7.38 1.50
CA THR A 98 9.37 -5.94 1.54
C THR A 98 9.89 -5.23 2.79
N GLY A 99 10.51 -5.95 3.73
CA GLY A 99 11.05 -5.36 4.95
C GLY A 99 12.21 -4.39 4.66
N VAL A 100 12.27 -3.27 5.40
CA VAL A 100 13.30 -2.24 5.18
C VAL A 100 14.72 -2.78 5.36
N GLN A 101 14.90 -3.78 6.23
CA GLN A 101 16.19 -4.43 6.44
C GLN A 101 16.69 -5.15 5.18
N THR A 102 15.79 -5.76 4.41
CA THR A 102 16.10 -6.43 3.15
C THR A 102 16.25 -5.42 2.01
N GLN A 103 15.35 -4.46 1.92
CA GLN A 103 15.32 -3.53 0.80
C GLN A 103 16.39 -2.44 0.85
N PHE A 104 16.87 -2.09 2.05
CA PHE A 104 17.89 -1.07 2.25
C PHE A 104 19.19 -1.64 2.89
N GLU A 105 19.48 -2.92 2.65
CA GLU A 105 20.63 -3.58 3.26
C GLU A 105 21.97 -2.90 2.95
N SER A 106 22.16 -2.43 1.71
CA SER A 106 23.39 -1.75 1.29
C SER A 106 23.56 -0.40 1.98
N GLN A 107 22.47 0.36 2.13
CA GLN A 107 22.47 1.63 2.85
C GLN A 107 22.71 1.41 4.35
N LEU A 108 22.06 0.40 4.92
CA LEU A 108 22.21 0.04 6.35
C LEU A 108 23.63 -0.38 6.71
N VAL A 109 24.36 -1.08 5.83
CA VAL A 109 25.79 -1.42 6.08
C VAL A 109 26.74 -0.29 5.70
N GLY A 110 26.22 0.85 5.21
CA GLY A 110 27.05 2.00 4.83
C GLY A 110 27.87 1.75 3.56
N TYR A 111 27.41 0.89 2.67
CA TYR A 111 28.09 0.63 1.39
C TYR A 111 28.12 1.90 0.53
N ASN A 112 29.30 2.19 -0.03
CA ASN A 112 29.43 3.16 -1.11
C ASN A 112 30.46 2.65 -2.14
N VAL A 113 30.36 3.11 -3.39
CA VAL A 113 31.18 2.63 -4.52
C VAL A 113 32.67 2.89 -4.34
N VAL A 114 33.05 3.92 -3.54
CA VAL A 114 34.44 4.33 -3.34
C VAL A 114 35.13 3.54 -2.23
N ASP A 115 34.47 3.43 -1.06
CA ASP A 115 35.05 2.82 0.15
C ASP A 115 34.61 1.35 0.31
N GLY A 116 33.61 0.89 -0.46
CA GLY A 116 33.00 -0.43 -0.28
C GLY A 116 32.27 -0.53 1.06
N VAL A 117 32.30 -1.72 1.67
CA VAL A 117 31.83 -1.97 3.04
C VAL A 117 32.95 -1.85 4.07
N TYR A 118 34.18 -1.59 3.60
CA TYR A 118 35.33 -1.40 4.48
C TYR A 118 35.38 0.01 4.99
N ASN A 119 34.82 0.25 6.15
CA ASN A 119 35.10 1.46 6.89
C ASN A 119 36.56 1.41 7.37
N ILE A 120 37.48 1.94 6.57
CA ILE A 120 38.92 2.06 6.88
C ILE A 120 39.12 2.99 8.10
N LYS A 121 38.11 3.71 8.53
CA LYS A 121 38.15 4.60 9.69
C LYS A 121 37.67 3.88 10.97
N LYS A 122 38.32 4.18 12.09
CA LYS A 122 38.17 3.56 13.42
C LYS A 122 36.74 3.49 14.03
N ASN A 123 35.71 4.00 13.36
CA ASN A 123 34.32 4.05 13.80
C ASN A 123 33.41 3.42 12.72
N ALA A 124 33.74 2.23 12.29
CA ALA A 124 32.99 1.49 11.30
C ALA A 124 31.73 0.87 11.90
N GLY A 125 30.62 1.56 11.78
CA GLY A 125 29.27 1.01 11.93
C GLY A 125 28.51 1.26 10.64
N GLY A 126 27.40 0.53 10.43
CA GLY A 126 26.47 0.83 9.36
C GLY A 126 25.78 2.20 9.56
N ASN A 127 24.98 2.60 8.61
CA ASN A 127 24.13 3.78 8.78
C ASN A 127 22.86 3.44 9.55
N ASP A 128 22.50 4.29 10.48
CA ASP A 128 21.22 4.20 11.18
C ASP A 128 20.09 4.66 10.28
N LEU A 129 18.97 3.95 10.31
CA LEU A 129 17.75 4.24 9.58
C LEU A 129 16.67 4.71 10.56
N ASN A 130 16.21 5.95 10.41
CA ASN A 130 15.06 6.48 11.11
C ASN A 130 13.84 6.37 10.17
N LEU A 131 12.77 5.73 10.65
CA LEU A 131 11.53 5.49 9.93
C LEU A 131 10.49 6.55 10.26
N THR A 132 9.47 6.67 9.39
CA THR A 132 8.28 7.47 9.65
C THR A 132 7.23 6.74 10.51
N ILE A 133 7.39 5.43 10.68
CA ILE A 133 6.49 4.55 11.44
C ILE A 133 6.48 4.92 12.93
N ASP A 134 5.29 4.91 13.51
CA ASP A 134 5.08 4.97 14.96
C ASP A 134 4.83 3.55 15.50
N SER A 135 5.76 3.01 16.28
CA SER A 135 5.64 1.65 16.80
C SER A 135 4.51 1.48 17.82
N GLU A 136 4.16 2.53 18.57
CA GLU A 136 3.02 2.48 19.49
C GLU A 136 1.69 2.43 18.70
N ILE A 137 1.56 3.20 17.63
CA ILE A 137 0.38 3.11 16.75
C ILE A 137 0.32 1.75 16.04
N ASN A 138 1.46 1.17 15.68
CA ASN A 138 1.51 -0.20 15.13
C ASN A 138 1.01 -1.25 16.15
N LYS A 139 1.35 -1.12 17.44
CA LYS A 139 0.82 -2.00 18.49
C LYS A 139 -0.71 -1.89 18.61
N VAL A 140 -1.23 -0.66 18.60
CA VAL A 140 -2.68 -0.43 18.62
C VAL A 140 -3.36 -1.06 17.39
N ALA A 141 -2.72 -0.98 16.22
CA ALA A 141 -3.22 -1.57 14.98
C ALA A 141 -3.18 -3.11 15.02
N LEU A 142 -2.12 -3.70 15.56
CA LEU A 142 -2.02 -5.15 15.77
C LEU A 142 -3.11 -5.66 16.71
N ASP A 143 -3.31 -4.98 17.85
CA ASP A 143 -4.36 -5.30 18.80
C ASP A 143 -5.78 -5.07 18.21
N ALA A 144 -5.93 -4.10 17.30
CA ALA A 144 -7.19 -3.88 16.59
C ALA A 144 -7.50 -5.01 15.59
N LEU A 145 -6.52 -5.55 14.89
CA LEU A 145 -6.68 -6.70 14.01
C LEU A 145 -7.02 -7.98 14.79
N GLY A 146 -6.44 -8.14 15.99
CA GLY A 146 -6.68 -9.33 16.83
C GLY A 146 -6.38 -10.62 16.05
N ASP A 147 -7.34 -11.54 16.03
CA ASP A 147 -7.19 -12.85 15.38
C ASP A 147 -7.47 -12.84 13.86
N TYR A 148 -7.86 -11.70 13.28
CA TYR A 148 -8.10 -11.61 11.84
C TYR A 148 -6.79 -11.60 11.07
N LYS A 149 -6.71 -12.37 9.98
CA LYS A 149 -5.69 -12.15 8.93
C LYS A 149 -6.07 -10.85 8.19
N GLY A 150 -5.10 -9.95 8.01
CA GLY A 150 -5.45 -8.67 7.40
C GLY A 150 -4.34 -7.64 7.49
N THR A 151 -4.71 -6.38 7.28
CA THR A 151 -3.76 -5.26 7.35
C THR A 151 -4.43 -3.95 7.73
N ILE A 152 -3.67 -3.10 8.40
CA ILE A 152 -3.99 -1.69 8.64
C ILE A 152 -2.84 -0.84 8.15
N GLY A 153 -3.14 0.15 7.30
CA GLY A 153 -2.20 1.16 6.83
C GLY A 153 -2.73 2.57 7.10
N VAL A 154 -1.86 3.46 7.57
CA VAL A 154 -2.16 4.89 7.75
C VAL A 154 -1.03 5.72 7.17
N VAL A 155 -1.40 6.72 6.37
CA VAL A 155 -0.46 7.60 5.65
C VAL A 155 -0.88 9.05 5.84
N ASN A 156 0.09 9.92 6.10
CA ASN A 156 -0.12 11.35 6.00
C ASN A 156 -0.31 11.73 4.52
N TYR A 157 -1.50 12.16 4.13
CA TYR A 157 -1.82 12.41 2.72
C TYR A 157 -1.16 13.67 2.13
N ASN A 158 -0.56 14.53 2.96
CA ASN A 158 0.19 15.70 2.50
C ASN A 158 1.64 15.36 2.18
N THR A 159 2.28 14.48 3.00
CA THR A 159 3.71 14.16 2.87
C THR A 159 3.98 12.80 2.23
N GLY A 160 3.01 11.89 2.29
CA GLY A 160 3.17 10.49 1.89
C GLY A 160 3.80 9.60 2.97
N ASP A 161 4.10 10.13 4.16
CA ASP A 161 4.72 9.38 5.22
C ASP A 161 3.78 8.30 5.78
N ILE A 162 4.26 7.06 5.78
CA ILE A 162 3.54 5.93 6.37
C ILE A 162 3.75 5.98 7.88
N ILE A 163 2.68 6.23 8.63
CA ILE A 163 2.71 6.30 10.10
C ILE A 163 2.45 4.92 10.72
N CYS A 164 1.62 4.12 10.06
CA CYS A 164 1.27 2.77 10.50
C CYS A 164 1.22 1.82 9.31
N MET A 165 1.84 0.65 9.45
CA MET A 165 1.78 -0.45 8.49
C MET A 165 1.90 -1.77 9.25
N VAL A 166 0.77 -2.45 9.44
CA VAL A 166 0.69 -3.73 10.15
C VAL A 166 0.02 -4.77 9.27
N SER A 167 0.57 -5.97 9.27
CA SER A 167 -0.04 -7.15 8.63
C SER A 167 -0.10 -8.32 9.60
N THR A 168 -1.15 -9.12 9.50
CA THR A 168 -1.35 -10.37 10.26
C THR A 168 -1.60 -11.53 9.29
N PRO A 169 -1.21 -12.77 9.65
CA PRO A 169 -0.56 -13.17 10.88
C PRO A 169 0.86 -12.62 11.00
N THR A 170 1.39 -12.61 12.21
CA THR A 170 2.74 -12.19 12.55
C THR A 170 3.40 -13.24 13.45
N TYR A 171 4.72 -13.15 13.66
CA TYR A 171 5.44 -14.02 14.58
C TYR A 171 6.58 -13.28 15.27
N ASP A 172 7.03 -13.82 16.40
CA ASP A 172 8.17 -13.28 17.12
C ASP A 172 9.50 -13.75 16.48
N VAL A 173 10.27 -12.81 15.94
CA VAL A 173 11.59 -13.12 15.32
C VAL A 173 12.59 -13.70 16.30
N ASN A 174 12.39 -13.50 17.62
CA ASN A 174 13.23 -14.06 18.67
C ASN A 174 12.79 -15.47 19.10
N ASP A 175 11.56 -15.89 18.75
CA ASP A 175 10.99 -17.19 19.07
C ASP A 175 10.15 -17.70 17.88
N VAL A 176 10.83 -18.06 16.80
CA VAL A 176 10.18 -18.49 15.55
C VAL A 176 9.47 -19.83 15.76
N PRO A 177 8.15 -19.91 15.53
CA PRO A 177 7.40 -21.16 15.70
C PRO A 177 7.97 -22.29 14.82
N SER A 178 8.08 -23.48 15.40
CA SER A 178 8.65 -24.64 14.68
C SER A 178 7.77 -25.13 13.53
N ASP A 179 6.48 -24.82 13.58
CA ASP A 179 5.45 -25.17 12.61
C ASP A 179 5.02 -24.00 11.69
N ILE A 180 5.80 -22.91 11.68
CA ILE A 180 5.50 -21.66 10.95
C ILE A 180 5.18 -21.89 9.45
N ASN A 181 5.72 -22.95 8.84
CA ASN A 181 5.50 -23.26 7.42
C ASN A 181 4.42 -24.33 7.19
N THR A 182 3.79 -24.86 8.23
CA THR A 182 2.84 -25.98 8.14
C THR A 182 1.51 -25.73 8.84
N SER A 183 1.48 -24.80 9.80
CA SER A 183 0.25 -24.43 10.52
C SER A 183 -0.57 -23.41 9.73
N GLU A 184 -1.89 -23.60 9.67
CA GLU A 184 -2.85 -22.65 9.07
C GLU A 184 -2.83 -21.30 9.78
N GLU A 185 -2.45 -21.26 11.06
CA GLU A 185 -2.31 -20.03 11.84
C GLU A 185 -1.33 -19.05 11.16
N TYR A 186 -0.21 -19.58 10.60
CA TYR A 186 0.85 -18.79 9.97
C TYR A 186 0.74 -18.72 8.44
N GLU A 187 -0.37 -19.15 7.85
CA GLU A 187 -0.55 -19.07 6.40
C GLU A 187 -0.42 -17.62 5.91
N GLY A 188 0.54 -17.41 4.98
CA GLY A 188 0.84 -16.07 4.45
C GLY A 188 1.56 -15.15 5.43
N VAL A 189 2.20 -15.67 6.49
CA VAL A 189 2.89 -14.89 7.53
C VAL A 189 4.05 -14.04 7.00
N TYR A 190 4.64 -14.40 5.88
CA TYR A 190 5.72 -13.62 5.24
C TYR A 190 5.20 -12.55 4.27
N ILE A 191 3.88 -12.51 4.05
CA ILE A 191 3.26 -11.56 3.12
C ILE A 191 3.00 -10.24 3.86
N ASN A 192 3.59 -9.15 3.36
CA ASN A 192 3.15 -7.82 3.73
C ASN A 192 1.82 -7.53 3.02
N ARG A 193 0.71 -7.79 3.71
CA ARG A 193 -0.63 -7.66 3.14
C ARG A 193 -0.98 -6.26 2.70
N PHE A 194 -0.39 -5.25 3.31
CA PHE A 194 -0.58 -3.87 2.88
C PHE A 194 -0.05 -3.63 1.46
N LEU A 195 1.15 -4.15 1.16
CA LEU A 195 1.83 -3.93 -0.12
C LEU A 195 1.48 -4.99 -1.16
N THR A 196 1.39 -6.27 -0.76
CA THR A 196 1.35 -7.38 -1.72
C THR A 196 0.09 -8.24 -1.62
N GLY A 197 -0.78 -8.00 -0.64
CA GLY A 197 -2.10 -8.62 -0.58
C GLY A 197 -2.99 -8.14 -1.74
N LEU A 198 -3.61 -9.08 -2.44
CA LEU A 198 -4.55 -8.81 -3.53
C LEU A 198 -5.95 -9.25 -3.10
N TYR A 199 -6.87 -8.31 -3.02
CA TYR A 199 -8.21 -8.54 -2.51
C TYR A 199 -9.27 -7.99 -3.44
N THR A 200 -10.39 -8.69 -3.55
CA THR A 200 -11.62 -8.16 -4.16
C THR A 200 -12.06 -6.93 -3.36
N PRO A 201 -12.21 -5.75 -3.98
CA PRO A 201 -12.46 -4.50 -3.25
C PRO A 201 -13.90 -4.38 -2.72
N GLY A 202 -14.85 -5.11 -3.28
CA GLY A 202 -16.25 -4.97 -2.96
C GLY A 202 -16.72 -3.52 -3.09
N SER A 203 -17.64 -3.11 -2.24
CA SER A 203 -18.24 -1.77 -2.30
C SER A 203 -17.28 -0.60 -2.13
N THR A 204 -16.00 -0.80 -1.81
CA THR A 204 -15.00 0.30 -1.86
C THR A 204 -14.73 0.74 -3.30
N PHE A 205 -14.88 -0.16 -4.28
CA PHE A 205 -14.71 0.16 -5.70
C PHE A 205 -15.79 1.14 -6.22
N LYS A 206 -16.92 1.29 -5.53
CA LYS A 206 -17.91 2.33 -5.87
C LYS A 206 -17.36 3.75 -5.78
N VAL A 207 -16.24 3.97 -5.08
CA VAL A 207 -15.49 5.21 -5.13
C VAL A 207 -14.96 5.45 -6.55
N VAL A 208 -14.39 4.44 -7.19
CA VAL A 208 -13.87 4.48 -8.57
C VAL A 208 -15.02 4.71 -9.55
N THR A 209 -16.11 3.98 -9.41
CA THR A 209 -17.31 4.14 -10.26
C THR A 209 -17.95 5.53 -10.10
N ALA A 210 -17.99 6.08 -8.88
CA ALA A 210 -18.45 7.43 -8.63
C ALA A 210 -17.56 8.47 -9.30
N ILE A 211 -16.25 8.33 -9.23
CA ILE A 211 -15.27 9.17 -9.92
C ILE A 211 -15.52 9.12 -11.43
N SER A 212 -15.65 7.91 -12.01
CA SER A 212 -15.92 7.73 -13.43
C SER A 212 -17.24 8.40 -13.85
N ALA A 213 -18.28 8.30 -13.01
CA ALA A 213 -19.55 8.98 -13.26
C ALA A 213 -19.41 10.51 -13.24
N LEU A 214 -18.69 11.06 -12.28
CA LEU A 214 -18.43 12.49 -12.19
C LEU A 214 -17.59 13.01 -13.36
N GLN A 215 -16.61 12.21 -13.85
CA GLN A 215 -15.79 12.56 -15.01
C GLN A 215 -16.57 12.54 -16.33
N ASN A 216 -17.48 11.58 -16.51
CA ASN A 216 -18.09 11.28 -17.81
C ASN A 216 -19.55 11.74 -17.95
N ILE A 217 -20.29 11.88 -16.86
CA ILE A 217 -21.68 12.35 -16.81
C ILE A 217 -21.72 13.78 -16.23
N GLY A 218 -20.76 14.10 -15.35
CA GLY A 218 -20.67 15.39 -14.69
C GLY A 218 -21.76 15.60 -13.65
N ASN A 219 -22.08 16.89 -13.35
CA ASN A 219 -23.04 17.27 -12.33
C ASN A 219 -24.48 16.82 -12.61
N ASP A 220 -24.82 16.45 -13.85
CA ASP A 220 -26.14 15.92 -14.19
C ASP A 220 -26.45 14.61 -13.45
N ILE A 221 -25.45 13.89 -12.96
CA ILE A 221 -25.63 12.67 -12.15
C ILE A 221 -26.46 12.93 -10.88
N TYR A 222 -26.36 14.13 -10.29
CA TYR A 222 -27.10 14.53 -9.09
C TYR A 222 -28.61 14.74 -9.33
N ASN A 223 -29.01 15.00 -10.58
CA ASN A 223 -30.39 15.15 -10.97
C ASN A 223 -31.11 13.85 -11.29
N ARG A 224 -30.36 12.73 -11.28
CA ARG A 224 -30.87 11.40 -11.66
C ARG A 224 -31.34 10.61 -10.46
N THR A 225 -32.26 9.69 -10.71
CA THR A 225 -32.78 8.77 -9.72
C THR A 225 -32.84 7.36 -10.29
N TRP A 226 -32.64 6.38 -9.45
CA TRP A 226 -32.70 4.97 -9.77
C TRP A 226 -33.62 4.25 -8.80
N ARG A 227 -34.35 3.25 -9.31
CA ARG A 227 -35.18 2.38 -8.48
C ARG A 227 -34.39 1.11 -8.11
N CYS A 228 -34.33 0.83 -6.82
CA CYS A 228 -33.73 -0.38 -6.25
C CYS A 228 -34.81 -1.24 -5.59
N ASP A 229 -35.21 -2.31 -6.24
CA ASP A 229 -36.17 -3.29 -5.74
C ASP A 229 -35.49 -4.58 -5.23
N ARG A 230 -34.19 -4.52 -4.90
CA ARG A 230 -33.29 -5.57 -4.42
C ARG A 230 -32.69 -6.45 -5.50
N VAL A 231 -33.36 -6.70 -6.60
CA VAL A 231 -32.87 -7.46 -7.75
C VAL A 231 -32.99 -6.59 -8.99
N TYR A 232 -31.98 -6.59 -9.81
CA TYR A 232 -31.99 -5.99 -11.14
C TYR A 232 -31.61 -7.04 -12.16
N ASP A 233 -32.58 -7.42 -12.96
CA ASP A 233 -32.44 -8.29 -14.13
C ASP A 233 -31.75 -7.47 -15.24
N VAL A 234 -30.54 -7.86 -15.62
CA VAL A 234 -29.73 -7.15 -16.62
C VAL A 234 -30.10 -7.59 -18.04
N ASP A 235 -30.23 -8.90 -18.29
CA ASP A 235 -30.35 -9.51 -19.61
C ASP A 235 -31.32 -10.70 -19.68
N GLY A 236 -32.07 -10.98 -18.62
CA GLY A 236 -32.98 -12.11 -18.51
C GLY A 236 -32.35 -13.44 -18.04
N ILE A 237 -31.09 -13.39 -17.64
CA ILE A 237 -30.33 -14.51 -17.07
C ILE A 237 -30.27 -14.33 -15.56
N GLU A 238 -30.77 -15.31 -14.80
CA GLU A 238 -30.89 -15.18 -13.33
C GLU A 238 -29.53 -15.03 -12.64
N GLU A 239 -28.51 -15.75 -13.13
CA GLU A 239 -27.14 -15.71 -12.60
C GLU A 239 -26.46 -14.35 -12.82
N ASP A 240 -26.90 -13.60 -13.82
CA ASP A 240 -26.36 -12.28 -14.18
C ASP A 240 -27.05 -11.12 -13.45
N ASN A 241 -28.07 -11.44 -12.64
CA ASN A 241 -28.80 -10.44 -11.87
C ASN A 241 -27.90 -9.71 -10.85
N ILE A 242 -27.97 -8.38 -10.83
CA ILE A 242 -27.33 -7.58 -9.79
C ILE A 242 -28.22 -7.57 -8.54
N ILE A 243 -27.69 -8.12 -7.44
CA ILE A 243 -28.39 -8.24 -6.15
C ILE A 243 -27.94 -7.14 -5.20
N CYS A 244 -28.89 -6.53 -4.53
CA CYS A 244 -28.64 -5.54 -3.47
C CYS A 244 -29.04 -6.09 -2.10
N ASN A 245 -28.29 -5.75 -1.06
CA ASN A 245 -28.52 -6.23 0.31
C ASN A 245 -29.89 -5.80 0.87
N ALA A 246 -30.43 -4.68 0.40
CA ALA A 246 -31.72 -4.16 0.84
C ALA A 246 -32.50 -3.54 -0.33
N ARG A 247 -33.84 -3.43 -0.15
CA ARG A 247 -34.69 -2.63 -1.03
C ARG A 247 -34.55 -1.17 -0.65
N HIS A 248 -33.89 -0.35 -1.47
CA HIS A 248 -33.67 1.06 -1.21
C HIS A 248 -34.76 1.98 -1.78
N GLY A 249 -35.65 1.45 -2.64
CA GLY A 249 -36.68 2.22 -3.34
C GLY A 249 -36.05 3.16 -4.38
N THR A 250 -36.68 4.32 -4.61
CA THR A 250 -36.15 5.36 -5.49
C THR A 250 -35.09 6.17 -4.73
N THR A 251 -33.88 6.27 -5.29
CA THR A 251 -32.75 6.93 -4.63
C THR A 251 -31.93 7.73 -5.65
N GLY A 252 -31.45 8.91 -5.27
CA GLY A 252 -30.48 9.70 -6.03
C GLY A 252 -29.04 9.24 -5.77
N PHE A 253 -28.08 9.84 -6.47
CA PHE A 253 -26.69 9.45 -6.49
C PHE A 253 -26.02 9.43 -5.09
N GLU A 254 -26.12 10.55 -4.35
CA GLU A 254 -25.52 10.67 -3.00
C GLU A 254 -26.08 9.62 -2.03
N ASN A 255 -27.42 9.48 -2.02
CA ASN A 255 -28.07 8.52 -1.13
C ASN A 255 -27.78 7.07 -1.53
N ALA A 256 -27.62 6.78 -2.83
CA ALA A 256 -27.20 5.49 -3.32
C ALA A 256 -25.75 5.17 -2.93
N PHE A 257 -24.84 6.15 -2.98
CA PHE A 257 -23.47 6.01 -2.51
C PHE A 257 -23.42 5.72 -0.99
N ALA A 258 -24.17 6.52 -0.22
CA ALA A 258 -24.26 6.35 1.23
C ALA A 258 -24.82 4.98 1.60
N LYS A 259 -25.94 4.55 0.99
CA LYS A 259 -26.53 3.21 1.21
C LYS A 259 -25.77 2.07 0.56
N SER A 260 -24.69 2.36 -0.15
CA SER A 260 -23.91 1.36 -0.90
C SER A 260 -24.77 0.51 -1.86
N CYS A 261 -25.72 1.15 -2.58
CA CYS A 261 -26.70 0.48 -3.42
C CYS A 261 -26.06 -0.19 -4.64
N ASN A 262 -26.03 -1.54 -4.68
CA ASN A 262 -25.47 -2.29 -5.79
C ASN A 262 -26.19 -2.01 -7.11
N ILE A 263 -27.53 -1.96 -7.09
CA ILE A 263 -28.34 -1.77 -8.32
C ILE A 263 -28.06 -0.40 -8.94
N THR A 264 -28.02 0.67 -8.12
CA THR A 264 -27.71 2.01 -8.65
C THR A 264 -26.33 2.07 -9.26
N PHE A 265 -25.30 1.58 -8.54
CA PHE A 265 -23.92 1.61 -9.02
C PHE A 265 -23.66 0.64 -10.17
N GLY A 266 -24.30 -0.53 -10.19
CA GLY A 266 -24.27 -1.43 -11.35
C GLY A 266 -24.87 -0.78 -12.61
N LYS A 267 -26.03 -0.13 -12.49
CA LYS A 267 -26.65 0.62 -13.61
C LYS A 267 -25.76 1.78 -14.10
N ILE A 268 -25.13 2.51 -13.18
CA ILE A 268 -24.19 3.58 -13.54
C ILE A 268 -22.98 2.97 -14.28
N ALA A 269 -22.44 1.84 -13.81
CA ALA A 269 -21.33 1.16 -14.45
C ALA A 269 -21.66 0.69 -15.87
N ILE A 270 -22.84 0.08 -16.06
CA ILE A 270 -23.36 -0.35 -17.36
C ILE A 270 -23.52 0.86 -18.30
N GLU A 271 -24.08 1.98 -17.82
CA GLU A 271 -24.23 3.22 -18.62
C GLU A 271 -22.89 3.82 -19.03
N LEU A 272 -21.89 3.79 -18.13
CA LEU A 272 -20.53 4.24 -18.42
C LEU A 272 -19.86 3.38 -19.48
N GLY A 273 -20.10 2.08 -19.40
CA GLY A 273 -19.45 1.07 -20.22
C GLY A 273 -18.03 0.73 -19.76
N PRO A 274 -17.50 -0.40 -20.26
CA PRO A 274 -16.22 -0.92 -19.84
C PRO A 274 -15.05 0.02 -20.15
N GLU A 275 -15.06 0.70 -21.30
CA GLU A 275 -13.97 1.57 -21.72
C GLU A 275 -13.76 2.78 -20.80
N LYS A 276 -14.84 3.42 -20.37
CA LYS A 276 -14.72 4.60 -19.48
C LYS A 276 -14.31 4.21 -18.07
N LEU A 277 -14.77 3.06 -17.59
CA LEU A 277 -14.33 2.49 -16.32
C LEU A 277 -12.83 2.15 -16.36
N ALA A 278 -12.37 1.48 -17.42
CA ALA A 278 -10.96 1.17 -17.61
C ALA A 278 -10.09 2.44 -17.71
N GLN A 279 -10.52 3.44 -18.48
CA GLN A 279 -9.83 4.73 -18.57
C GLN A 279 -9.74 5.44 -17.19
N THR A 280 -10.79 5.34 -16.39
CA THR A 280 -10.77 5.91 -15.03
C THR A 280 -9.77 5.15 -14.15
N VAL A 281 -9.79 3.81 -14.15
CA VAL A 281 -8.83 2.98 -13.40
C VAL A 281 -7.39 3.32 -13.78
N ASP A 282 -7.09 3.45 -15.08
CA ASP A 282 -5.76 3.81 -15.58
C ASP A 282 -5.36 5.23 -15.16
N SER A 283 -6.27 6.21 -15.29
CA SER A 283 -5.99 7.60 -14.90
C SER A 283 -5.71 7.77 -13.41
N LEU A 284 -6.31 6.92 -12.58
CA LEU A 284 -6.06 6.86 -11.14
C LEU A 284 -4.76 6.12 -10.80
N GLY A 285 -4.16 5.42 -11.74
CA GLY A 285 -3.00 4.56 -11.54
C GLY A 285 -3.28 3.39 -10.58
N LEU A 286 -4.53 2.91 -10.55
CA LEU A 286 -4.97 1.91 -9.57
C LEU A 286 -4.32 0.53 -9.81
N THR A 287 -4.01 0.19 -11.06
CA THR A 287 -3.35 -1.06 -11.47
C THR A 287 -1.81 -0.99 -11.40
N GLN A 288 -1.26 0.22 -11.24
CA GLN A 288 0.19 0.40 -11.14
C GLN A 288 0.70 -0.02 -9.76
N SER A 289 1.94 -0.52 -9.71
CA SER A 289 2.64 -0.73 -8.45
C SER A 289 2.81 0.59 -7.68
N VAL A 290 2.54 0.55 -6.38
CA VAL A 290 2.78 1.68 -5.48
C VAL A 290 4.21 1.59 -4.97
N SER A 291 5.00 2.61 -5.26
CA SER A 291 6.38 2.71 -4.78
C SER A 291 6.42 3.35 -3.39
N VAL A 292 7.19 2.74 -2.47
CA VAL A 292 7.47 3.26 -1.14
C VAL A 292 8.95 3.58 -1.04
N SER A 293 9.28 4.84 -0.73
CA SER A 293 10.64 5.37 -0.66
C SER A 293 11.49 5.06 -1.90
N GLY A 294 10.85 4.97 -3.08
CA GLY A 294 11.51 4.72 -4.36
C GLY A 294 12.04 3.31 -4.59
N VAL A 295 12.08 2.45 -3.58
CA VAL A 295 12.71 1.11 -3.63
C VAL A 295 11.70 -0.01 -3.43
N ILE A 296 10.91 0.05 -2.36
CA ILE A 296 9.92 -1.00 -2.05
C ILE A 296 8.74 -0.86 -3.00
N GLN A 297 8.32 -1.97 -3.62
CA GLN A 297 7.21 -1.97 -4.57
C GLN A 297 6.05 -2.81 -4.05
N SER A 298 4.82 -2.31 -4.23
CA SER A 298 3.63 -3.14 -4.03
C SER A 298 3.44 -4.13 -5.18
N ALA A 299 2.59 -5.12 -4.98
CA ALA A 299 2.04 -5.85 -6.11
C ALA A 299 1.17 -4.91 -6.98
N GLU A 300 1.03 -5.26 -8.26
CA GLU A 300 0.11 -4.59 -9.17
C GLU A 300 -1.33 -5.08 -8.91
N SER A 301 -2.27 -4.15 -8.82
CA SER A 301 -3.68 -4.50 -8.78
C SER A 301 -4.13 -4.99 -10.16
N ARG A 302 -5.24 -5.73 -10.22
CA ARG A 302 -5.74 -6.36 -11.44
C ARG A 302 -7.13 -5.83 -11.77
N PHE A 303 -7.30 -5.41 -13.01
CA PHE A 303 -8.57 -4.96 -13.55
C PHE A 303 -8.70 -5.49 -14.98
N PHE A 304 -9.74 -6.28 -15.25
CA PHE A 304 -9.85 -7.04 -16.50
C PHE A 304 -11.00 -6.60 -17.41
N LEU A 305 -11.69 -5.50 -17.07
CA LEU A 305 -12.81 -5.04 -17.88
C LEU A 305 -12.31 -4.47 -19.21
N GLU A 306 -12.83 -5.03 -20.30
CA GLU A 306 -12.43 -4.70 -21.68
C GLU A 306 -13.64 -4.28 -22.53
N ALA A 307 -13.34 -3.59 -23.64
CA ALA A 307 -14.36 -3.20 -24.63
C ALA A 307 -15.12 -4.42 -25.16
N GLY A 308 -16.44 -4.36 -25.07
CA GLY A 308 -17.33 -5.42 -25.54
C GLY A 308 -17.72 -6.46 -24.48
N ASP A 309 -17.25 -6.29 -23.25
CA ASP A 309 -17.74 -7.10 -22.13
C ASP A 309 -19.25 -6.92 -21.90
N ALA A 310 -19.91 -8.00 -21.44
CA ALA A 310 -21.33 -7.99 -21.17
C ALA A 310 -21.74 -6.98 -20.09
N ASP A 311 -22.95 -6.44 -20.21
CA ASP A 311 -23.49 -5.47 -19.26
C ASP A 311 -23.51 -6.00 -17.82
N ALA A 312 -23.85 -7.28 -17.62
CA ALA A 312 -23.85 -7.91 -16.31
C ALA A 312 -22.44 -7.92 -15.70
N TYR A 313 -21.42 -8.35 -16.46
CA TYR A 313 -20.03 -8.34 -15.99
C TYR A 313 -19.52 -6.91 -15.69
N THR A 314 -19.86 -5.94 -16.57
CA THR A 314 -19.58 -4.52 -16.34
C THR A 314 -20.23 -4.00 -15.06
N GLY A 315 -21.49 -4.36 -14.83
CA GLY A 315 -22.23 -3.96 -13.64
C GLY A 315 -21.65 -4.53 -12.34
N TRP A 316 -21.31 -5.82 -12.33
CA TRP A 316 -20.66 -6.49 -11.19
C TRP A 316 -19.25 -5.93 -10.92
N THR A 317 -18.44 -5.72 -11.96
CA THR A 317 -17.12 -5.10 -11.86
C THR A 317 -17.21 -3.68 -11.29
N GLY A 318 -18.19 -2.90 -11.74
CA GLY A 318 -18.41 -1.52 -11.27
C GLY A 318 -18.82 -1.40 -9.80
N ILE A 319 -19.27 -2.49 -9.18
CA ILE A 319 -19.52 -2.55 -7.73
C ILE A 319 -18.40 -3.25 -6.95
N GLY A 320 -17.31 -3.59 -7.65
CA GLY A 320 -16.09 -4.15 -7.04
C GLY A 320 -16.15 -5.65 -6.81
N GLN A 321 -16.91 -6.36 -7.62
CA GLN A 321 -16.98 -7.82 -7.63
C GLN A 321 -16.35 -8.38 -8.92
N GLY A 322 -16.39 -9.68 -9.11
CA GLY A 322 -15.74 -10.37 -10.23
C GLY A 322 -14.22 -10.47 -10.04
N ASP A 323 -13.47 -10.37 -11.14
CA ASP A 323 -12.05 -10.66 -11.19
C ASP A 323 -11.14 -9.48 -10.74
N THR A 324 -11.76 -8.34 -10.37
CA THR A 324 -11.00 -7.16 -9.91
C THR A 324 -10.35 -7.44 -8.55
N LEU A 325 -9.03 -7.28 -8.51
CA LEU A 325 -8.22 -7.42 -7.30
C LEU A 325 -7.39 -6.16 -7.08
N VAL A 326 -7.46 -5.59 -5.88
CA VAL A 326 -6.69 -4.38 -5.53
C VAL A 326 -5.81 -4.61 -4.33
N THR A 327 -4.63 -3.95 -4.32
CA THR A 327 -3.80 -3.90 -3.11
C THR A 327 -4.33 -2.84 -2.15
N PRO A 328 -4.22 -3.05 -0.82
CA PRO A 328 -4.55 -2.03 0.16
C PRO A 328 -3.77 -0.72 -0.07
N ALA A 329 -2.51 -0.81 -0.47
CA ALA A 329 -1.67 0.35 -0.80
C ALA A 329 -2.23 1.18 -1.96
N ALA A 330 -2.70 0.55 -3.05
CA ALA A 330 -3.30 1.26 -4.19
C ALA A 330 -4.60 1.96 -3.80
N MET A 331 -5.45 1.29 -3.00
CA MET A 331 -6.68 1.89 -2.50
C MET A 331 -6.40 3.04 -1.53
N LEU A 332 -5.40 2.91 -0.66
CA LEU A 332 -4.99 3.99 0.24
C LEU A 332 -4.45 5.20 -0.53
N ARG A 333 -3.65 4.95 -1.60
CA ARG A 333 -3.16 6.03 -2.47
C ARG A 333 -4.31 6.80 -3.13
N LEU A 334 -5.39 6.13 -3.51
CA LEU A 334 -6.61 6.78 -3.99
C LEU A 334 -7.27 7.62 -2.89
N MET A 335 -7.32 7.14 -1.64
CA MET A 335 -7.86 7.92 -0.52
C MET A 335 -7.01 9.17 -0.26
N CYS A 336 -5.68 9.05 -0.30
CA CYS A 336 -4.77 10.20 -0.23
C CYS A 336 -5.06 11.21 -1.35
N ALA A 337 -5.25 10.76 -2.59
CA ALA A 337 -5.54 11.65 -3.72
C ALA A 337 -6.86 12.41 -3.52
N ILE A 338 -7.91 11.75 -3.04
CA ILE A 338 -9.19 12.41 -2.76
C ILE A 338 -9.04 13.46 -1.64
N ALA A 339 -8.29 13.13 -0.57
CA ALA A 339 -8.04 14.02 0.56
C ALA A 339 -7.17 15.23 0.18
N ASN A 340 -6.20 15.05 -0.72
CA ASN A 340 -5.20 16.04 -1.14
C ASN A 340 -5.56 16.65 -2.51
N ASP A 341 -6.79 17.16 -2.66
CA ASP A 341 -7.27 17.92 -3.83
C ASP A 341 -6.98 17.26 -5.19
N GLY A 342 -7.01 15.94 -5.23
CA GLY A 342 -6.79 15.12 -6.42
C GLY A 342 -5.35 14.74 -6.69
N LYS A 343 -4.41 15.07 -5.80
CA LYS A 343 -2.99 14.76 -5.92
C LYS A 343 -2.66 13.46 -5.17
N ALA A 344 -2.26 12.44 -5.90
CA ALA A 344 -1.68 11.24 -5.31
C ALA A 344 -0.23 11.51 -4.91
N VAL A 345 0.11 11.20 -3.65
CA VAL A 345 1.46 11.32 -3.11
C VAL A 345 2.21 9.98 -3.24
N SER A 346 3.52 10.03 -3.45
CA SER A 346 4.36 8.84 -3.32
C SER A 346 4.54 8.49 -1.85
N PHE A 347 4.43 7.20 -1.53
CA PHE A 347 4.56 6.76 -0.15
C PHE A 347 6.01 6.75 0.30
N ASN A 348 6.22 7.07 1.56
CA ASN A 348 7.52 7.15 2.20
C ASN A 348 7.50 6.46 3.56
N ILE A 349 8.54 5.66 3.84
CA ILE A 349 8.73 4.99 5.13
C ILE A 349 10.03 5.41 5.81
N ILE A 350 10.86 6.19 5.11
CA ILE A 350 12.17 6.64 5.57
C ILE A 350 12.10 8.13 5.95
N ASP A 351 12.37 8.44 7.19
CA ASP A 351 12.64 9.84 7.57
C ASP A 351 14.05 10.23 7.11
N ARG A 352 15.08 9.50 7.55
CA ARG A 352 16.47 9.75 7.15
C ARG A 352 17.38 8.56 7.46
N PHE A 353 18.50 8.52 6.75
CA PHE A 353 19.67 7.75 7.14
C PHE A 353 20.71 8.65 7.80
N GLU A 354 21.37 8.14 8.84
CA GLU A 354 22.45 8.80 9.54
C GLU A 354 23.68 7.89 9.59
N ASN A 355 24.85 8.44 9.28
CA ASN A 355 26.09 7.69 9.46
C ASN A 355 26.51 7.69 10.95
N VAL A 356 27.53 6.90 11.28
CA VAL A 356 28.08 6.78 12.65
C VAL A 356 28.50 8.11 13.31
N SER A 357 28.58 9.20 12.56
CA SER A 357 28.86 10.54 13.08
C SER A 357 27.59 11.38 13.28
N GLY A 358 26.39 10.78 13.09
CA GLY A 358 25.11 11.47 13.16
C GLY A 358 24.84 12.41 11.98
N LYS A 359 25.58 12.24 10.87
CA LYS A 359 25.41 13.06 9.67
C LYS A 359 24.44 12.37 8.71
N ALA A 360 23.45 13.11 8.22
CA ALA A 360 22.49 12.61 7.23
C ALA A 360 23.20 12.10 5.97
N VAL A 361 22.74 10.94 5.48
CA VAL A 361 23.18 10.30 4.25
C VAL A 361 22.06 10.41 3.24
N ASP A 362 22.35 10.99 2.06
CA ASP A 362 21.39 11.07 0.95
C ASP A 362 21.24 9.68 0.33
N VAL A 363 20.00 9.21 0.26
CA VAL A 363 19.64 7.92 -0.37
C VAL A 363 18.96 8.10 -1.73
N GLY A 364 18.91 9.35 -2.23
CA GLY A 364 18.41 9.66 -3.57
C GLY A 364 16.89 9.57 -3.72
N TYR A 365 16.13 9.47 -2.62
CA TYR A 365 14.68 9.50 -2.66
C TYR A 365 14.14 10.91 -2.53
N THR A 366 13.19 11.27 -3.40
CA THR A 366 12.43 12.51 -3.32
C THR A 366 10.94 12.17 -3.46
N SER A 367 10.12 12.64 -2.53
CA SER A 367 8.67 12.50 -2.63
C SER A 367 8.15 13.23 -3.88
N SER A 368 7.14 12.68 -4.50
CA SER A 368 6.48 13.27 -5.66
C SER A 368 4.96 13.28 -5.48
N GLU A 369 4.34 14.29 -6.06
CA GLU A 369 2.89 14.39 -6.20
C GLU A 369 2.51 14.29 -7.67
N THR A 370 1.42 13.59 -7.94
CA THR A 370 0.85 13.46 -9.29
C THR A 370 -0.64 13.78 -9.25
N GLN A 371 -1.08 14.75 -10.07
CA GLN A 371 -2.50 15.04 -10.20
C GLN A 371 -3.19 13.90 -10.92
N VAL A 372 -4.03 13.13 -10.23
CA VAL A 372 -4.79 11.99 -10.78
C VAL A 372 -6.29 12.27 -10.88
N LEU A 373 -6.77 13.27 -10.16
CA LEU A 373 -8.14 13.78 -10.18
C LEU A 373 -8.14 15.30 -10.29
N SER A 374 -9.18 15.91 -10.89
CA SER A 374 -9.39 17.34 -10.72
C SER A 374 -9.78 17.68 -9.27
N SER A 375 -9.40 18.85 -8.78
CA SER A 375 -9.76 19.31 -7.43
C SER A 375 -11.28 19.36 -7.23
N ASP A 376 -12.04 19.66 -8.28
CA ASP A 376 -13.52 19.66 -8.24
C ASP A 376 -14.07 18.26 -7.98
N ILE A 377 -13.57 17.23 -8.68
CA ILE A 377 -14.00 15.84 -8.46
C ILE A 377 -13.55 15.35 -7.07
N ALA A 378 -12.33 15.69 -6.64
CA ALA A 378 -11.85 15.36 -5.30
C ALA A 378 -12.76 15.96 -4.21
N ALA A 379 -13.16 17.23 -4.34
CA ALA A 379 -14.07 17.91 -3.41
C ALA A 379 -15.46 17.24 -3.39
N GLN A 380 -16.00 16.87 -4.56
CA GLN A 380 -17.27 16.14 -4.65
C GLN A 380 -17.18 14.76 -3.98
N MET A 381 -16.10 14.01 -4.22
CA MET A 381 -15.87 12.72 -3.58
C MET A 381 -15.70 12.83 -2.06
N LYS A 382 -14.99 13.86 -1.58
CA LYS A 382 -14.87 14.19 -0.15
C LYS A 382 -16.26 14.40 0.45
N SER A 383 -17.12 15.20 -0.20
CA SER A 383 -18.51 15.43 0.24
C SER A 383 -19.34 14.13 0.28
N LEU A 384 -19.27 13.29 -0.75
CA LEU A 384 -19.96 11.99 -0.80
C LEU A 384 -19.53 11.06 0.33
N MET A 385 -18.22 10.94 0.58
CA MET A 385 -17.65 10.10 1.63
C MET A 385 -17.95 10.64 3.03
N ARG A 386 -17.96 11.95 3.20
CA ARG A 386 -18.36 12.60 4.45
C ARG A 386 -19.86 12.39 4.74
N ASN A 387 -20.70 12.54 3.73
CA ASN A 387 -22.14 12.26 3.83
C ASN A 387 -22.40 10.78 4.19
N ASN A 388 -21.63 9.86 3.63
CA ASN A 388 -21.73 8.44 3.95
C ASN A 388 -21.50 8.16 5.46
N VAL A 389 -20.49 8.78 6.07
CA VAL A 389 -20.23 8.65 7.52
C VAL A 389 -21.41 9.17 8.33
N LYS A 390 -21.93 10.35 7.99
CA LYS A 390 -23.08 10.97 8.69
C LYS A 390 -24.35 10.13 8.58
N ALA A 391 -24.64 9.63 7.37
CA ALA A 391 -25.89 8.96 7.07
C ALA A 391 -25.93 7.48 7.47
N GLN A 392 -24.80 6.76 7.43
CA GLN A 392 -24.76 5.31 7.56
C GLN A 392 -23.93 4.80 8.76
N TYR A 393 -22.77 5.40 9.02
CA TYR A 393 -21.89 4.87 10.08
C TYR A 393 -22.15 5.53 11.44
N GLY A 394 -22.73 6.72 11.43
CA GLY A 394 -23.07 7.50 12.63
C GLY A 394 -21.90 8.39 13.08
N GLU A 395 -22.12 9.69 13.00
CA GLU A 395 -21.16 10.72 13.40
C GLU A 395 -20.63 10.53 14.84
N SER A 396 -21.52 10.12 15.73
CA SER A 396 -21.18 9.91 17.15
C SER A 396 -20.17 8.79 17.39
N ARG A 397 -20.08 7.81 16.47
CA ARG A 397 -19.10 6.72 16.57
C ARG A 397 -17.68 7.18 16.24
N TYR A 398 -17.56 8.22 15.39
CA TYR A 398 -16.30 8.77 14.89
C TYR A 398 -16.12 10.22 15.32
N LYS A 399 -16.63 10.53 16.52
CA LYS A 399 -16.59 11.90 17.06
C LYS A 399 -15.14 12.40 17.14
N GLY A 400 -14.90 13.59 16.62
CA GLY A 400 -13.58 14.23 16.62
C GLY A 400 -12.69 13.86 15.43
N LEU A 401 -13.05 12.85 14.62
CA LEU A 401 -12.19 12.40 13.51
C LEU A 401 -12.48 13.08 12.16
N ASN A 402 -13.53 13.89 12.05
CA ASN A 402 -13.96 14.49 10.76
C ASN A 402 -13.90 13.51 9.58
N LEU A 403 -14.36 12.28 9.81
CA LEU A 403 -14.10 11.13 8.96
C LEU A 403 -14.85 11.21 7.63
N CYS A 404 -14.14 10.97 6.54
CA CYS A 404 -14.65 10.67 5.20
C CYS A 404 -14.33 9.22 4.89
N ALA A 405 -15.32 8.33 4.69
CA ALA A 405 -15.04 6.91 4.59
C ALA A 405 -16.02 6.13 3.71
N LYS A 406 -15.58 4.97 3.23
CA LYS A 406 -16.38 3.96 2.55
C LYS A 406 -16.06 2.57 3.06
N SER A 407 -17.09 1.80 3.44
CA SER A 407 -16.96 0.37 3.74
C SER A 407 -17.11 -0.49 2.49
N GLY A 408 -16.44 -1.61 2.47
CA GLY A 408 -16.61 -2.68 1.52
C GLY A 408 -16.83 -4.01 2.25
N THR A 409 -17.62 -4.86 1.64
CA THR A 409 -17.74 -6.28 1.98
C THR A 409 -17.61 -7.00 0.65
N ALA A 410 -16.51 -7.72 0.48
CA ALA A 410 -16.26 -8.50 -0.72
C ALA A 410 -16.67 -9.93 -0.45
N GLN A 411 -17.60 -10.43 -1.27
CA GLN A 411 -18.01 -11.83 -1.23
C GLN A 411 -16.94 -12.65 -1.93
N ILE A 412 -16.46 -13.70 -1.25
CA ILE A 412 -15.49 -14.65 -1.79
C ILE A 412 -16.23 -15.92 -2.27
N ASP A 413 -17.24 -16.32 -1.52
CA ASP A 413 -18.15 -17.42 -1.81
C ASP A 413 -19.53 -17.14 -1.19
N ASP A 414 -20.41 -18.13 -1.16
CA ASP A 414 -21.78 -18.01 -0.62
C ASP A 414 -21.84 -18.00 0.92
N VAL A 415 -20.70 -18.00 1.60
CA VAL A 415 -20.60 -18.01 3.07
C VAL A 415 -20.21 -16.63 3.58
N ASP A 416 -21.13 -15.91 4.20
CA ASP A 416 -20.89 -14.56 4.72
C ASP A 416 -19.66 -14.47 5.65
N ALA A 417 -19.36 -15.53 6.42
CA ALA A 417 -18.19 -15.61 7.29
C ALA A 417 -16.86 -15.56 6.54
N HIS A 418 -16.84 -15.84 5.24
CA HIS A 418 -15.64 -15.79 4.42
C HIS A 418 -15.42 -14.42 3.75
N ASN A 419 -16.37 -13.49 3.91
CA ASN A 419 -16.27 -12.17 3.29
C ASN A 419 -15.05 -11.39 3.80
N THR A 420 -14.39 -10.69 2.89
CA THR A 420 -13.32 -9.72 3.26
C THR A 420 -13.95 -8.37 3.60
N ALA A 421 -13.68 -7.91 4.81
CA ALA A 421 -14.13 -6.61 5.31
C ALA A 421 -13.12 -5.51 4.98
N TRP A 422 -13.59 -4.44 4.33
CA TRP A 422 -12.81 -3.26 4.01
C TRP A 422 -13.38 -2.02 4.69
N PHE A 423 -12.50 -1.14 5.16
CA PHE A 423 -12.85 0.22 5.54
C PHE A 423 -11.74 1.17 5.12
N VAL A 424 -12.07 2.12 4.23
CA VAL A 424 -11.10 3.04 3.62
C VAL A 424 -11.59 4.47 3.76
N GLY A 425 -10.66 5.40 3.89
CA GLY A 425 -11.01 6.80 3.99
C GLY A 425 -9.89 7.68 4.49
N PHE A 426 -10.26 8.85 5.00
CA PHE A 426 -9.33 9.84 5.53
C PHE A 426 -10.04 10.73 6.56
N MET A 427 -9.26 11.40 7.39
CA MET A 427 -9.71 12.51 8.22
C MET A 427 -9.64 13.80 7.42
N ASP A 428 -10.74 14.55 7.31
CA ASP A 428 -10.77 15.87 6.67
C ASP A 428 -10.40 16.91 7.72
N ASP A 429 -9.12 16.92 8.07
CA ASP A 429 -8.57 17.68 9.18
C ASP A 429 -7.13 18.14 8.86
N GLU A 430 -6.84 19.44 9.02
CA GLU A 430 -5.52 19.99 8.72
C GLU A 430 -4.46 19.62 9.76
N GLU A 431 -4.86 19.39 11.01
CA GLU A 431 -3.95 19.01 12.10
C GLU A 431 -3.63 17.51 12.04
N HIS A 432 -4.57 16.70 11.56
CA HIS A 432 -4.44 15.25 11.44
C HIS A 432 -4.70 14.78 10.00
N PRO A 433 -3.80 15.11 9.04
CA PRO A 433 -4.01 14.85 7.62
C PRO A 433 -3.74 13.37 7.26
N TYR A 434 -4.50 12.45 7.85
CA TYR A 434 -4.26 11.03 7.71
C TYR A 434 -5.34 10.33 6.88
N ALA A 435 -4.89 9.57 5.86
CA ALA A 435 -5.70 8.59 5.16
C ALA A 435 -5.39 7.18 5.69
N PHE A 436 -6.37 6.29 5.59
CA PHE A 436 -6.26 4.95 6.14
C PHE A 436 -6.91 3.88 5.27
N VAL A 437 -6.43 2.65 5.41
CA VAL A 437 -7.03 1.43 4.89
C VAL A 437 -7.02 0.35 5.95
N VAL A 438 -8.13 -0.35 6.10
CA VAL A 438 -8.26 -1.55 6.93
C VAL A 438 -8.85 -2.66 6.07
N VAL A 439 -8.20 -3.81 6.11
CA VAL A 439 -8.65 -5.06 5.49
C VAL A 439 -8.61 -6.16 6.52
N ALA A 440 -9.73 -6.89 6.68
CA ALA A 440 -9.80 -8.06 7.54
C ALA A 440 -10.41 -9.23 6.74
N GLU A 441 -9.62 -10.28 6.51
CA GLU A 441 -10.08 -11.53 5.90
C GLU A 441 -11.08 -12.19 6.84
N HIS A 442 -12.14 -12.80 6.30
CA HIS A 442 -13.22 -13.41 7.07
C HIS A 442 -13.91 -12.46 8.08
N GLY A 443 -13.92 -11.15 7.75
CA GLY A 443 -14.38 -10.08 8.64
C GLY A 443 -15.88 -9.78 8.56
N ASN A 444 -16.71 -10.60 7.92
CA ASN A 444 -18.16 -10.44 7.75
C ASN A 444 -18.56 -9.12 7.07
N SER A 445 -18.38 -7.97 7.75
CA SER A 445 -18.87 -6.66 7.29
C SER A 445 -17.84 -5.56 7.49
N GLY A 446 -17.56 -4.78 6.45
CA GLY A 446 -16.61 -3.67 6.52
C GLY A 446 -16.95 -2.65 7.61
N SER A 447 -18.20 -2.24 7.76
CA SER A 447 -18.60 -1.23 8.75
C SER A 447 -18.65 -1.76 10.18
N GLN A 448 -18.84 -3.08 10.38
CA GLN A 448 -18.97 -3.68 11.71
C GLN A 448 -17.64 -4.25 12.22
N THR A 449 -16.75 -4.68 11.35
CA THR A 449 -15.45 -5.26 11.69
C THR A 449 -14.31 -4.26 11.43
N ALA A 450 -14.09 -3.86 10.19
CA ALA A 450 -12.98 -2.98 9.83
C ALA A 450 -13.17 -1.52 10.31
N GLY A 451 -14.42 -1.03 10.38
CA GLY A 451 -14.72 0.33 10.88
C GLY A 451 -14.30 0.58 12.35
N PRO A 452 -14.64 -0.29 13.31
CA PRO A 452 -14.13 -0.19 14.68
C PRO A 452 -12.61 -0.27 14.80
N MET A 453 -11.94 -1.09 13.97
CA MET A 453 -10.47 -1.18 13.90
C MET A 453 -9.86 0.16 13.49
N ALA A 454 -10.38 0.75 12.39
CA ALA A 454 -9.95 2.07 11.92
C ALA A 454 -10.14 3.13 13.02
N ARG A 455 -11.31 3.16 13.66
CA ARG A 455 -11.59 4.11 14.76
C ARG A 455 -10.59 4.00 15.90
N LYS A 456 -10.24 2.77 16.31
CA LYS A 456 -9.30 2.53 17.42
C LYS A 456 -7.91 3.12 17.09
N VAL A 457 -7.42 2.89 15.87
CA VAL A 457 -6.11 3.38 15.43
C VAL A 457 -6.13 4.90 15.27
N LEU A 458 -7.14 5.47 14.61
CA LEU A 458 -7.23 6.92 14.38
C LEU A 458 -7.38 7.71 15.70
N ASN A 459 -8.15 7.20 16.66
CA ASN A 459 -8.23 7.82 17.98
C ASN A 459 -6.86 7.79 18.69
N ALA A 460 -6.12 6.69 18.61
CA ALA A 460 -4.79 6.61 19.21
C ALA A 460 -3.79 7.61 18.59
N ILE A 461 -3.92 7.90 17.30
CA ILE A 461 -3.10 8.93 16.63
C ILE A 461 -3.46 10.31 17.20
N VAL A 462 -4.74 10.67 17.22
CA VAL A 462 -5.20 11.98 17.71
C VAL A 462 -4.88 12.18 19.19
N ASP A 463 -5.09 11.14 20.03
CA ASP A 463 -4.81 11.19 21.46
C ASP A 463 -3.30 11.26 21.77
N GLY A 464 -2.45 10.71 20.89
CA GLY A 464 -0.99 10.69 21.04
C GLY A 464 -0.29 11.98 20.55
N GLU A 465 -0.93 12.75 19.68
CA GLU A 465 -0.42 14.04 19.19
C GLU A 465 -0.94 15.23 20.00
N SER A 466 -1.91 15.06 20.91
CA SER A 466 -2.43 16.05 21.84
C SER A 466 -1.68 15.98 23.17
#